data_aa93348e127692484665d6a9cc0f99b6
#
_entry.id   aa93348e127692484665d6a9cc0f99b6
#
_cell.length_a   1.000
_cell.length_b   1.000
_cell.length_c   1.000
_cell.angle_alpha   90.00
_cell.angle_beta   90.00
_cell.angle_gamma   90.00
#
_symmetry.space_group_name_H-M   'P 1'
#
loop_
_entity.id
_entity.type
_entity.pdbx_description
1 polymer ?
#
loop_
_entity_poly.entity_id
_entity_poly.type
_entity_poly.pdbx_seq_one_letter_code
_entity_poly.pdbx_strand_id
1 'polypeptide(L)'
;QWHYDFATHHGEDGVAAPLALNVHVFLDDVSEFNGPLWFIPGSHRRGPVPAALDTETTSYPLWCVDRDTVAGLVAEGGIVSATGLAGTALIFGDCLVHASPPNLSPWDRRIFSLIVNPIANAYTRTQRPDYKHHRDLTPISPLPDDCLMTAPDIAAQ
;
A
#
# COMPACT_ATOMS: atom_id res chain seq x y z
N GLN A 1 8.40 0.06 -9.85
CA GLN A 1 9.13 -1.13 -9.38
C GLN A 1 8.20 -2.05 -8.59
N TRP A 2 8.37 -3.38 -8.76
CA TRP A 2 7.66 -4.37 -7.98
C TRP A 2 8.22 -4.44 -6.56
N HIS A 3 7.34 -4.39 -5.57
CA HIS A 3 7.70 -4.39 -4.16
C HIS A 3 6.56 -4.97 -3.31
N TYR A 4 6.82 -5.12 -2.03
CA TYR A 4 5.82 -5.36 -1.00
C TYR A 4 6.21 -4.55 0.25
N ASP A 5 5.23 -4.01 0.97
CA ASP A 5 5.48 -2.99 1.98
C ASP A 5 6.21 -3.51 3.21
N PHE A 6 5.99 -4.79 3.57
CA PHE A 6 6.67 -5.38 4.71
C PHE A 6 8.20 -5.36 4.58
N ALA A 7 8.75 -5.40 3.35
CA ALA A 7 10.21 -5.28 3.17
C ALA A 7 10.74 -3.97 3.76
N THR A 8 10.04 -2.86 3.53
CA THR A 8 10.37 -1.55 4.10
C THR A 8 10.06 -1.51 5.60
N HIS A 9 8.87 -1.95 6.01
CA HIS A 9 8.47 -1.94 7.41
C HIS A 9 9.40 -2.76 8.29
N HIS A 10 9.84 -3.93 7.81
CA HIS A 10 10.80 -4.76 8.52
C HIS A 10 12.23 -4.20 8.46
N GLY A 11 12.68 -3.85 7.25
CA GLY A 11 14.07 -3.43 7.01
C GLY A 11 14.41 -2.08 7.64
N GLU A 12 13.52 -1.11 7.56
CA GLU A 12 13.74 0.26 8.03
C GLU A 12 13.09 0.58 9.37
N ASP A 13 11.85 0.13 9.59
CA ASP A 13 11.11 0.47 10.81
C ASP A 13 11.24 -0.57 11.91
N GLY A 14 11.76 -1.77 11.60
CA GLY A 14 11.95 -2.84 12.56
C GLY A 14 10.64 -3.50 13.00
N VAL A 15 9.61 -3.48 12.14
CA VAL A 15 8.36 -4.23 12.37
C VAL A 15 8.64 -5.73 12.31
N ALA A 16 8.14 -6.48 13.28
CA ALA A 16 8.54 -7.88 13.47
C ALA A 16 7.83 -8.84 12.50
N ALA A 17 6.56 -8.61 12.18
CA ALA A 17 5.73 -9.54 11.41
C ALA A 17 4.88 -8.82 10.36
N PRO A 18 4.52 -9.50 9.23
CA PRO A 18 3.73 -8.92 8.15
C PRO A 18 2.22 -8.90 8.50
N LEU A 19 1.83 -8.10 9.45
CA LEU A 19 0.46 -8.01 9.95
C LEU A 19 -0.25 -6.72 9.53
N ALA A 20 0.45 -5.81 8.87
CA ALA A 20 -0.16 -4.56 8.44
C ALA A 20 -1.11 -4.76 7.25
N LEU A 21 -2.15 -3.92 7.23
CA LEU A 21 -3.11 -3.83 6.13
C LEU A 21 -3.02 -2.45 5.50
N ASN A 22 -2.93 -2.43 4.19
CA ASN A 22 -3.11 -1.24 3.37
C ASN A 22 -4.59 -1.06 3.07
N VAL A 23 -5.12 0.12 3.37
CA VAL A 23 -6.48 0.53 3.06
C VAL A 23 -6.40 1.74 2.15
N HIS A 24 -6.79 1.57 0.90
CA HIS A 24 -6.78 2.62 -0.11
C HIS A 24 -8.21 2.99 -0.49
N VAL A 25 -8.53 4.28 -0.49
CA VAL A 25 -9.81 4.79 -1.00
C VAL A 25 -9.54 5.62 -2.24
N PHE A 26 -10.18 5.26 -3.35
CA PHE A 26 -10.06 6.00 -4.59
C PHE A 26 -10.84 7.32 -4.49
N LEU A 27 -10.15 8.43 -4.68
CA LEU A 27 -10.77 9.76 -4.70
C LEU A 27 -11.19 10.16 -6.12
N ASP A 28 -10.62 9.51 -7.13
CA ASP A 28 -10.98 9.61 -8.55
C ASP A 28 -11.28 8.23 -9.10
N ASP A 29 -11.90 8.17 -10.28
CA ASP A 29 -12.06 6.92 -11.01
C ASP A 29 -10.69 6.39 -11.42
N VAL A 30 -10.42 5.12 -11.11
CA VAL A 30 -9.18 4.44 -11.47
C VAL A 30 -9.45 3.47 -12.61
N SER A 31 -8.75 3.69 -13.72
CA SER A 31 -8.83 2.90 -14.95
C SER A 31 -7.48 2.23 -15.25
N GLU A 32 -7.45 1.40 -16.29
CA GLU A 32 -6.21 0.80 -16.80
C GLU A 32 -5.17 1.85 -17.27
N PHE A 33 -5.59 3.08 -17.55
CA PHE A 33 -4.78 4.09 -18.24
C PHE A 33 -4.17 5.14 -17.31
N ASN A 34 -4.75 5.37 -16.12
CA ASN A 34 -4.29 6.42 -15.21
C ASN A 34 -3.40 5.91 -14.06
N GLY A 35 -2.68 4.81 -14.31
CA GLY A 35 -1.66 4.30 -13.41
C GLY A 35 -2.22 3.50 -12.22
N PRO A 36 -3.13 2.52 -12.44
CA PRO A 36 -3.68 1.70 -11.36
C PRO A 36 -2.59 0.92 -10.65
N LEU A 37 -2.84 0.52 -9.40
CA LEU A 37 -1.98 -0.46 -8.75
C LEU A 37 -2.11 -1.81 -9.47
N TRP A 38 -0.97 -2.44 -9.72
CA TRP A 38 -0.88 -3.81 -10.21
C TRP A 38 -0.53 -4.74 -9.08
N PHE A 39 -1.19 -5.88 -9.02
CA PHE A 39 -0.96 -6.91 -8.02
C PHE A 39 -0.62 -8.24 -8.68
N ILE A 40 0.17 -9.05 -7.96
CA ILE A 40 0.35 -10.46 -8.29
C ILE A 40 -0.50 -11.26 -7.30
N PRO A 41 -1.69 -11.75 -7.71
CA PRO A 41 -2.58 -12.50 -6.83
C PRO A 41 -1.90 -13.70 -6.21
N GLY A 42 -2.11 -13.92 -4.91
CA GLY A 42 -1.55 -15.05 -4.19
C GLY A 42 -0.10 -14.89 -3.74
N SER A 43 0.64 -13.86 -4.20
CA SER A 43 2.04 -13.64 -3.83
C SER A 43 2.26 -13.50 -2.31
N HIS A 44 1.31 -12.92 -1.58
CA HIS A 44 1.34 -12.81 -0.12
C HIS A 44 1.43 -14.16 0.61
N ARG A 45 0.97 -15.25 -0.02
CA ARG A 45 1.04 -16.60 0.57
C ARG A 45 2.46 -17.17 0.62
N ARG A 46 3.38 -16.59 -0.13
CA ARG A 46 4.81 -16.93 -0.07
C ARG A 46 5.50 -16.30 1.15
N GLY A 47 4.82 -15.36 1.84
CA GLY A 47 5.43 -14.53 2.85
C GLY A 47 6.47 -13.57 2.26
N PRO A 48 7.44 -13.08 3.05
CA PRO A 48 8.51 -12.23 2.56
C PRO A 48 9.36 -12.94 1.51
N VAL A 49 9.43 -12.38 0.31
CA VAL A 49 10.32 -12.84 -0.77
C VAL A 49 11.61 -12.00 -0.78
N PRO A 50 12.70 -12.45 -1.44
CA PRO A 50 13.91 -11.65 -1.56
C PRO A 50 13.62 -10.26 -2.15
N ALA A 51 14.09 -9.22 -1.46
CA ALA A 51 14.02 -7.84 -1.91
C ALA A 51 15.32 -7.10 -1.57
N ALA A 52 15.72 -6.16 -2.41
CA ALA A 52 16.91 -5.34 -2.24
C ALA A 52 16.55 -3.86 -2.26
N LEU A 53 17.26 -3.05 -1.46
CA LEU A 53 17.05 -1.62 -1.45
C LEU A 53 17.55 -0.99 -2.75
N ASP A 54 16.64 -0.43 -3.53
CA ASP A 54 16.93 0.36 -4.73
C ASP A 54 16.94 1.84 -4.37
N THR A 55 18.07 2.49 -4.60
CA THR A 55 18.27 3.93 -4.36
C THR A 55 18.50 4.71 -5.66
N GLU A 56 18.51 4.04 -6.80
CA GLU A 56 18.94 4.62 -8.07
C GLU A 56 17.81 4.72 -9.10
N THR A 57 16.95 3.73 -9.19
CA THR A 57 15.96 3.63 -10.27
C THR A 57 14.54 4.04 -9.85
N THR A 58 14.34 4.33 -8.58
CA THR A 58 13.06 4.79 -8.02
C THR A 58 13.15 6.27 -7.63
N SER A 59 12.03 6.97 -7.57
CA SER A 59 11.96 8.37 -7.13
C SER A 59 12.30 8.58 -5.65
N TYR A 60 12.33 7.50 -4.88
CA TYR A 60 12.74 7.44 -3.47
C TYR A 60 13.28 6.04 -3.17
N PRO A 61 14.13 5.85 -2.15
CA PRO A 61 14.61 4.52 -1.78
C PRO A 61 13.46 3.55 -1.53
N LEU A 62 13.49 2.39 -2.20
CA LEU A 62 12.43 1.38 -2.13
C LEU A 62 13.02 -0.03 -2.11
N TRP A 63 12.49 -0.90 -1.28
CA TRP A 63 12.83 -2.32 -1.29
C TRP A 63 12.12 -3.01 -2.44
N CYS A 64 12.87 -3.36 -3.48
CA CYS A 64 12.34 -3.91 -4.73
C CYS A 64 12.57 -5.41 -4.82
N VAL A 65 11.59 -6.12 -5.37
CA VAL A 65 11.68 -7.55 -5.71
C VAL A 65 12.36 -7.67 -7.07
N ASP A 66 13.32 -8.58 -7.19
CA ASP A 66 14.05 -8.81 -8.42
C ASP A 66 13.17 -9.39 -9.54
N ARG A 67 13.65 -9.23 -10.77
CA ARG A 67 12.92 -9.63 -11.98
C ARG A 67 12.57 -11.12 -12.04
N ASP A 68 13.49 -11.98 -11.62
CA ASP A 68 13.29 -13.44 -11.74
C ASP A 68 12.28 -13.93 -10.71
N THR A 69 12.34 -13.40 -9.49
CA THR A 69 11.32 -13.61 -8.46
C THR A 69 9.95 -13.14 -8.93
N VAL A 70 9.86 -11.94 -9.51
CA VAL A 70 8.60 -11.41 -10.08
C VAL A 70 8.09 -12.32 -11.19
N ALA A 71 8.97 -12.77 -12.11
CA ALA A 71 8.57 -13.65 -13.21
C ALA A 71 7.99 -14.97 -12.70
N GLY A 72 8.59 -15.56 -11.67
CA GLY A 72 8.08 -16.77 -11.02
C GLY A 72 6.69 -16.55 -10.38
N LEU A 73 6.52 -15.48 -9.64
CA LEU A 73 5.23 -15.14 -9.02
C LEU A 73 4.14 -14.86 -10.07
N VAL A 74 4.48 -14.18 -11.16
CA VAL A 74 3.55 -13.89 -12.27
C VAL A 74 3.17 -15.16 -13.01
N ALA A 75 4.09 -16.12 -13.19
CA ALA A 75 3.77 -17.40 -13.81
C ALA A 75 2.70 -18.19 -13.01
N GLU A 76 2.65 -17.99 -11.70
CA GLU A 76 1.67 -18.65 -10.82
C GLU A 76 0.35 -17.86 -10.70
N GLY A 77 0.43 -16.55 -10.50
CA GLY A 77 -0.70 -15.71 -10.11
C GLY A 77 -1.21 -14.75 -11.19
N GLY A 78 -0.44 -14.55 -12.26
CA GLY A 78 -0.72 -13.49 -13.23
C GLY A 78 -0.49 -12.09 -12.67
N ILE A 79 -1.01 -11.10 -13.39
CA ILE A 79 -1.04 -9.70 -12.96
C ILE A 79 -2.47 -9.21 -13.07
N VAL A 80 -2.95 -8.48 -12.08
CA VAL A 80 -4.26 -7.81 -12.11
C VAL A 80 -4.10 -6.33 -11.80
N SER A 81 -4.90 -5.51 -12.46
CA SER A 81 -5.04 -4.08 -12.20
C SER A 81 -6.15 -3.81 -11.19
N ALA A 82 -5.90 -2.97 -10.21
CA ALA A 82 -6.93 -2.48 -9.31
C ALA A 82 -7.64 -1.27 -9.91
N THR A 83 -8.74 -1.50 -10.60
CA THR A 83 -9.57 -0.44 -11.18
C THR A 83 -10.89 -0.31 -10.42
N GLY A 84 -11.54 0.85 -10.50
CA GLY A 84 -12.82 1.11 -9.85
C GLY A 84 -13.21 2.59 -9.91
N LEU A 85 -14.45 2.87 -9.55
CA LEU A 85 -14.96 4.24 -9.44
C LEU A 85 -14.45 4.93 -8.19
N ALA A 86 -14.51 6.24 -8.15
CA ALA A 86 -14.32 7.03 -6.93
C ALA A 86 -15.19 6.48 -5.79
N GLY A 87 -14.63 6.39 -4.58
CA GLY A 87 -15.26 5.74 -3.43
C GLY A 87 -14.96 4.23 -3.30
N THR A 88 -14.33 3.60 -4.30
CA THR A 88 -13.88 2.20 -4.16
C THR A 88 -12.84 2.09 -3.06
N ALA A 89 -13.02 1.12 -2.16
CA ALA A 89 -12.03 0.75 -1.15
C ALA A 89 -11.26 -0.50 -1.60
N LEU A 90 -9.93 -0.41 -1.56
CA LEU A 90 -9.01 -1.51 -1.85
C LEU A 90 -8.23 -1.85 -0.57
N ILE A 91 -8.32 -3.11 -0.12
CA ILE A 91 -7.66 -3.57 1.11
C ILE A 91 -6.76 -4.76 0.78
N PHE A 92 -5.49 -4.69 1.21
CA PHE A 92 -4.54 -5.78 1.01
C PHE A 92 -3.47 -5.83 2.11
N GLY A 93 -2.93 -7.03 2.33
CA GLY A 93 -1.85 -7.24 3.30
C GLY A 93 -0.49 -6.79 2.77
N ASP A 94 0.39 -6.39 3.65
CA ASP A 94 1.69 -5.79 3.35
C ASP A 94 2.74 -6.74 2.73
N CYS A 95 2.45 -8.05 2.62
CA CYS A 95 3.25 -9.00 1.83
C CYS A 95 2.74 -9.21 0.39
N LEU A 96 1.65 -8.54 -0.03
CA LEU A 96 1.20 -8.65 -1.41
C LEU A 96 2.14 -7.89 -2.35
N VAL A 97 2.76 -8.61 -3.29
CA VAL A 97 3.67 -8.00 -4.27
C VAL A 97 2.86 -7.17 -5.25
N HIS A 98 3.22 -5.90 -5.37
CA HIS A 98 2.51 -4.93 -6.18
C HIS A 98 3.44 -3.90 -6.81
N ALA A 99 2.91 -3.13 -7.76
CA ALA A 99 3.60 -2.04 -8.43
C ALA A 99 2.62 -0.95 -8.84
N SER A 100 3.12 0.26 -9.06
CA SER A 100 2.35 1.35 -9.63
C SER A 100 3.03 1.81 -10.92
N PRO A 101 2.41 1.61 -12.09
CA PRO A 101 2.90 2.18 -13.33
C PRO A 101 2.72 3.71 -13.32
N PRO A 102 3.47 4.46 -14.14
CA PRO A 102 3.27 5.90 -14.28
C PRO A 102 1.89 6.20 -14.86
N ASN A 103 1.28 7.30 -14.42
CA ASN A 103 0.10 7.85 -15.06
C ASN A 103 0.53 8.69 -16.27
N LEU A 104 0.23 8.22 -17.48
CA LEU A 104 0.48 8.93 -18.73
C LEU A 104 -0.82 9.49 -19.35
N SER A 105 -1.96 9.29 -18.69
CA SER A 105 -3.25 9.80 -19.13
C SER A 105 -3.45 11.26 -18.67
N PRO A 106 -4.43 11.99 -19.25
CA PRO A 106 -4.79 13.32 -18.77
C PRO A 106 -5.69 13.29 -17.52
N TRP A 107 -6.02 12.13 -16.98
CA TRP A 107 -6.93 11.98 -15.84
C TRP A 107 -6.17 11.86 -14.52
N ASP A 108 -6.66 12.51 -13.48
CA ASP A 108 -6.13 12.39 -12.13
C ASP A 108 -6.33 10.98 -11.58
N ARG A 109 -5.44 10.59 -10.66
CA ARG A 109 -5.56 9.39 -9.86
C ARG A 109 -5.12 9.72 -8.43
N ARG A 110 -6.02 10.26 -7.66
CA ARG A 110 -5.78 10.53 -6.24
C ARG A 110 -6.32 9.37 -5.42
N ILE A 111 -5.52 8.92 -4.47
CA ILE A 111 -5.87 7.82 -3.58
C ILE A 111 -5.56 8.28 -2.16
N PHE A 112 -6.51 8.14 -1.25
CA PHE A 112 -6.23 8.21 0.18
C PHE A 112 -5.70 6.85 0.61
N SER A 113 -4.52 6.82 1.24
CA SER A 113 -3.88 5.59 1.71
C SER A 113 -3.72 5.63 3.22
N LEU A 114 -4.17 4.59 3.88
CA LEU A 114 -3.98 4.35 5.30
C LEU A 114 -3.36 2.97 5.50
N ILE A 115 -2.29 2.89 6.27
CA ILE A 115 -1.69 1.62 6.69
C ILE A 115 -1.98 1.43 8.17
N VAL A 116 -2.66 0.34 8.51
CA VAL A 116 -2.97 -0.03 9.89
C VAL A 116 -2.17 -1.25 10.30
N ASN A 117 -1.65 -1.24 11.51
CA ASN A 117 -0.83 -2.32 12.05
C ASN A 117 -1.20 -2.59 13.51
N PRO A 118 -1.28 -3.86 13.97
CA PRO A 118 -1.52 -4.13 15.39
C PRO A 118 -0.48 -3.47 16.29
N ILE A 119 -0.92 -2.87 17.39
CA ILE A 119 -0.01 -2.23 18.36
C ILE A 119 1.06 -3.19 18.86
N ALA A 120 0.72 -4.46 19.06
CA ALA A 120 1.67 -5.49 19.46
C ALA A 120 2.77 -5.76 18.41
N ASN A 121 2.60 -5.26 17.18
CA ASN A 121 3.56 -5.36 16.07
C ASN A 121 4.14 -3.99 15.71
N ALA A 122 4.19 -3.06 16.66
CA ALA A 122 4.66 -1.70 16.43
C ALA A 122 6.11 -1.68 15.91
N TYR A 123 6.46 -0.60 15.25
CA TYR A 123 7.83 -0.32 14.83
C TYR A 123 8.78 -0.22 16.04
N THR A 124 10.04 -0.58 15.82
CA THR A 124 11.11 -0.50 16.83
C THR A 124 12.22 0.48 16.45
N ARG A 125 12.20 1.01 15.22
CA ARG A 125 13.16 1.97 14.71
C ARG A 125 12.45 3.24 14.25
N THR A 126 13.14 4.38 14.35
CA THR A 126 12.60 5.71 14.03
C THR A 126 13.47 6.47 13.03
N GLN A 127 14.16 5.75 12.15
CA GLN A 127 15.09 6.34 11.19
C GLN A 127 14.40 7.07 10.04
N ARG A 128 13.23 6.59 9.62
CA ARG A 128 12.46 7.28 8.60
C ARG A 128 11.84 8.56 9.17
N PRO A 129 11.82 9.67 8.41
CA PRO A 129 11.22 10.92 8.87
C PRO A 129 9.70 10.78 9.07
N ASP A 130 9.12 11.57 9.97
CA ASP A 130 7.71 11.49 10.40
C ASP A 130 6.71 11.66 9.25
N TYR A 131 7.05 12.46 8.23
CA TYR A 131 6.18 12.63 7.06
C TYR A 131 6.10 11.39 6.16
N LYS A 132 7.02 10.41 6.33
CA LYS A 132 6.99 9.11 5.64
C LYS A 132 6.45 7.98 6.51
N HIS A 133 6.44 8.17 7.81
CA HIS A 133 6.07 7.13 8.77
C HIS A 133 5.41 7.78 9.98
N HIS A 134 4.09 7.81 9.94
CA HIS A 134 3.32 8.31 11.07
C HIS A 134 3.47 7.39 12.29
N ARG A 135 3.75 7.98 13.45
CA ARG A 135 4.10 7.24 14.68
C ARG A 135 3.05 7.33 15.77
N ASP A 136 1.80 7.51 15.40
CA ASP A 136 0.72 7.45 16.36
C ASP A 136 0.37 6.00 16.67
N LEU A 137 0.54 5.62 17.92
CA LEU A 137 0.19 4.28 18.45
C LEU A 137 -1.17 4.28 19.15
N THR A 138 -1.94 5.36 19.05
CA THR A 138 -3.29 5.41 19.58
C THR A 138 -4.17 4.37 18.87
N PRO A 139 -4.84 3.46 19.59
CA PRO A 139 -5.74 2.51 18.96
C PRO A 139 -6.86 3.21 18.21
N ILE A 140 -7.14 2.72 16.98
CA ILE A 140 -8.29 3.19 16.22
C ILE A 140 -9.55 2.74 16.92
N SER A 141 -10.44 3.69 17.25
CA SER A 141 -11.75 3.41 17.81
C SER A 141 -12.80 3.42 16.69
N PRO A 142 -13.65 2.39 16.58
CA PRO A 142 -14.73 2.40 15.60
C PRO A 142 -15.69 3.56 15.90
N LEU A 143 -16.14 4.21 14.84
CA LEU A 143 -17.25 5.18 14.91
C LEU A 143 -18.59 4.43 14.87
N PRO A 144 -19.71 5.08 15.25
CA PRO A 144 -21.04 4.53 15.04
C PRO A 144 -21.29 4.17 13.57
N ASP A 145 -22.08 3.11 13.31
CA ASP A 145 -22.35 2.61 11.97
C ASP A 145 -22.98 3.66 11.02
N ASP A 146 -23.64 4.65 11.59
CA ASP A 146 -24.29 5.76 10.86
C ASP A 146 -23.43 7.04 10.81
N CYS A 147 -22.17 7.00 11.21
CA CYS A 147 -21.30 8.17 11.31
C CYS A 147 -21.18 8.98 10.01
N LEU A 148 -21.26 8.32 8.85
CA LEU A 148 -21.22 9.01 7.55
C LEU A 148 -22.54 9.68 7.19
N MET A 149 -23.66 9.24 7.78
CA MET A 149 -24.99 9.81 7.58
C MET A 149 -25.24 11.02 8.49
N THR A 150 -24.50 11.07 9.59
CA THR A 150 -24.62 12.11 10.64
C THR A 150 -23.44 13.08 10.65
N ALA A 151 -22.45 12.87 9.75
CA ALA A 151 -21.31 13.77 9.65
C ALA A 151 -21.76 15.21 9.36
N PRO A 152 -21.23 16.22 10.07
CA PRO A 152 -21.55 17.60 9.78
C PRO A 152 -21.11 17.96 8.36
N ASP A 153 -21.90 18.76 7.68
CA ASP A 153 -21.59 19.25 6.32
C ASP A 153 -20.30 20.09 6.36
N ILE A 154 -19.17 19.47 5.98
CA ILE A 154 -17.84 20.09 6.02
C ILE A 154 -17.73 21.21 4.96
N ALA A 155 -18.69 21.32 4.04
CA ALA A 155 -18.71 22.35 3.00
C ALA A 155 -19.12 23.75 3.53
N ALA A 156 -19.46 23.89 4.83
CA ALA A 156 -19.92 25.14 5.44
C ALA A 156 -18.86 25.86 6.31
N GLN A 157 -17.57 25.46 6.22
CA GLN A 157 -16.50 26.18 6.95
C GLN A 157 -15.50 26.83 6.02
#